data_148ea15a4e238ab85596b9387e5e7cd6
#
_entry.id   148ea15a4e238ab85596b9387e5e7cd6
#
_cell.length_a   1.000
_cell.length_b   1.000
_cell.length_c   1.000
_cell.angle_alpha   90.00
_cell.angle_beta   90.00
_cell.angle_gamma   90.00
#
_symmetry.space_group_name_H-M   'P 1'
#
loop_
_entity.id
_entity.type
_entity.pdbx_description
1 polymer ?
#
loop_
_entity_poly.entity_id
_entity_poly.type
_entity_poly.pdbx_seq_one_letter_code
_entity_poly.pdbx_strand_id
1 'polypeptide(L)'
;MADTIFMIHGMWGGPWYWENYRRVFEGEGYRCVSATLPYHDMDPRGVPDPRLGTTSLLDYAEALEQEVRQLGAKPILMGHSMGGLLAQILGARGLAKALVLLTPASPSGIMALTPSVVRSFWSVQTKWGFWRKPMRQTFGEAVYSMLHLLSEKERKETYDKFVYESGRAAFEIGYWLFDSRGASRVDESKVTCPVLVVAGAQDRITPASVVRRVARKYKTVSTYKEFENHAHWVVAEPRWQEVAEYVGGWLRPLRTAS
;
A
#
# COMPACT_ATOMS: atom_id res chain seq x y z
N MET A 1 -5.96 20.33 -17.72
CA MET A 1 -6.56 18.98 -17.49
C MET A 1 -6.42 18.67 -16.01
N ALA A 2 -7.41 18.00 -15.39
CA ALA A 2 -7.37 17.61 -14.00
C ALA A 2 -6.16 16.68 -13.73
N ASP A 3 -5.48 16.88 -12.58
CA ASP A 3 -4.43 15.98 -12.14
C ASP A 3 -5.02 14.59 -11.82
N THR A 4 -4.32 13.54 -12.20
CA THR A 4 -4.75 12.17 -11.94
C THR A 4 -4.09 11.63 -10.66
N ILE A 5 -4.90 11.06 -9.76
CA ILE A 5 -4.44 10.25 -8.63
C ILE A 5 -4.61 8.78 -9.04
N PHE A 6 -3.49 8.06 -9.14
CA PHE A 6 -3.47 6.63 -9.40
C PHE A 6 -3.26 5.90 -8.08
N MET A 7 -4.29 5.15 -7.67
CA MET A 7 -4.41 4.56 -6.34
C MET A 7 -4.09 3.06 -6.36
N ILE A 8 -3.13 2.63 -5.54
CA ILE A 8 -2.61 1.27 -5.50
C ILE A 8 -2.93 0.66 -4.13
N HIS A 9 -3.77 -0.37 -4.10
CA HIS A 9 -4.19 -1.04 -2.88
C HIS A 9 -3.08 -1.88 -2.23
N GLY A 10 -3.24 -2.19 -0.95
CA GLY A 10 -2.37 -3.10 -0.20
C GLY A 10 -2.70 -4.57 -0.42
N MET A 11 -2.03 -5.45 0.34
CA MET A 11 -2.31 -6.89 0.35
C MET A 11 -3.77 -7.18 0.63
N TRP A 12 -4.27 -8.28 0.07
CA TRP A 12 -5.64 -8.81 0.24
C TRP A 12 -6.75 -7.89 -0.27
N GLY A 13 -6.41 -6.79 -0.91
CA GLY A 13 -7.32 -5.73 -1.30
C GLY A 13 -7.77 -5.78 -2.75
N GLY A 14 -8.35 -4.64 -3.16
CA GLY A 14 -8.80 -4.36 -4.51
C GLY A 14 -9.17 -2.88 -4.61
N PRO A 15 -9.73 -2.44 -5.76
CA PRO A 15 -10.13 -1.04 -5.98
C PRO A 15 -11.07 -0.48 -4.91
N TRP A 16 -11.84 -1.33 -4.24
CA TRP A 16 -12.79 -0.96 -3.18
C TRP A 16 -12.12 -0.34 -1.94
N TYR A 17 -10.79 -0.52 -1.73
CA TYR A 17 -10.04 0.15 -0.67
C TYR A 17 -10.19 1.68 -0.75
N TRP A 18 -10.37 2.20 -1.95
CA TRP A 18 -10.29 3.60 -2.27
C TRP A 18 -11.64 4.33 -2.36
N GLU A 19 -12.77 3.65 -2.11
CA GLU A 19 -14.11 4.22 -2.25
C GLU A 19 -14.28 5.56 -1.50
N ASN A 20 -13.77 5.64 -0.27
CA ASN A 20 -13.83 6.85 0.54
C ASN A 20 -12.95 7.97 -0.03
N TYR A 21 -11.70 7.64 -0.32
CA TYR A 21 -10.71 8.61 -0.85
C TYR A 21 -11.09 9.10 -2.24
N ARG A 22 -11.58 8.22 -3.09
CA ARG A 22 -12.09 8.61 -4.41
C ARG A 22 -13.18 9.66 -4.30
N ARG A 23 -14.17 9.45 -3.42
CA ARG A 23 -15.26 10.41 -3.21
C ARG A 23 -14.75 11.78 -2.80
N VAL A 24 -13.75 11.84 -1.91
CA VAL A 24 -13.14 13.10 -1.47
C VAL A 24 -12.39 13.77 -2.61
N PHE A 25 -11.45 13.06 -3.25
CA PHE A 25 -10.57 13.67 -4.24
C PHE A 25 -11.26 13.97 -5.57
N GLU A 26 -12.25 13.16 -5.99
CA GLU A 26 -13.10 13.48 -7.12
C GLU A 26 -13.94 14.74 -6.84
N GLY A 27 -14.43 14.90 -5.60
CA GLY A 27 -15.09 16.13 -5.14
C GLY A 27 -14.17 17.35 -5.14
N GLU A 28 -12.87 17.17 -4.97
CA GLU A 28 -11.85 18.22 -5.09
C GLU A 28 -11.37 18.46 -6.53
N GLY A 29 -11.91 17.74 -7.52
CA GLY A 29 -11.63 17.91 -8.95
C GLY A 29 -10.40 17.14 -9.46
N TYR A 30 -9.93 16.12 -8.75
CA TYR A 30 -8.96 15.17 -9.27
C TYR A 30 -9.65 14.08 -10.11
N ARG A 31 -8.93 13.52 -11.07
CA ARG A 31 -9.31 12.27 -11.72
C ARG A 31 -8.73 11.12 -10.90
N CYS A 32 -9.57 10.25 -10.33
CA CYS A 32 -9.13 9.09 -9.55
C CYS A 32 -9.18 7.81 -10.37
N VAL A 33 -8.07 7.06 -10.39
CA VAL A 33 -7.96 5.73 -11.02
C VAL A 33 -7.49 4.76 -9.95
N SER A 34 -8.31 3.75 -9.64
CA SER A 34 -7.97 2.70 -8.68
C SER A 34 -7.52 1.46 -9.42
N ALA A 35 -6.25 1.10 -9.29
CA ALA A 35 -5.68 -0.08 -9.92
C ALA A 35 -6.21 -1.37 -9.31
N THR A 36 -6.29 -2.41 -10.14
CA THR A 36 -6.47 -3.79 -9.70
C THR A 36 -5.17 -4.54 -9.94
N LEU A 37 -4.53 -5.04 -8.89
CA LEU A 37 -3.32 -5.83 -9.05
C LEU A 37 -3.63 -7.15 -9.79
N PRO A 38 -2.69 -7.71 -10.56
CA PRO A 38 -2.86 -9.00 -11.22
C PRO A 38 -3.42 -10.07 -10.28
N TYR A 39 -4.47 -10.76 -10.71
CA TYR A 39 -5.21 -11.82 -9.98
C TYR A 39 -6.00 -11.34 -8.75
N HIS A 40 -6.20 -10.02 -8.54
CA HIS A 40 -7.00 -9.50 -7.43
C HIS A 40 -8.46 -9.19 -7.80
N ASP A 41 -8.86 -9.44 -9.03
CA ASP A 41 -10.24 -9.37 -9.53
C ASP A 41 -11.07 -10.62 -9.24
N MET A 42 -10.60 -11.46 -8.31
CA MET A 42 -11.23 -12.70 -7.93
C MET A 42 -12.41 -12.52 -6.98
N ASP A 43 -13.32 -13.50 -6.96
CA ASP A 43 -14.30 -13.64 -5.88
C ASP A 43 -13.57 -13.92 -4.54
N PRO A 44 -13.82 -13.14 -3.46
CA PRO A 44 -13.23 -13.37 -2.15
C PRO A 44 -13.45 -14.77 -1.56
N ARG A 45 -14.51 -15.46 -2.00
CA ARG A 45 -14.85 -16.83 -1.60
C ARG A 45 -14.40 -17.87 -2.60
N GLY A 46 -13.87 -17.44 -3.73
CA GLY A 46 -13.42 -18.31 -4.81
C GLY A 46 -12.07 -18.97 -4.53
N VAL A 47 -11.73 -19.92 -5.39
CA VAL A 47 -10.39 -20.53 -5.39
C VAL A 47 -9.43 -19.59 -6.11
N PRO A 48 -8.32 -19.18 -5.49
CA PRO A 48 -7.37 -18.28 -6.11
C PRO A 48 -6.65 -18.93 -7.30
N ASP A 49 -6.32 -18.14 -8.31
CA ASP A 49 -5.43 -18.59 -9.38
C ASP A 49 -4.07 -18.98 -8.76
N PRO A 50 -3.56 -20.19 -9.01
CA PRO A 50 -2.30 -20.66 -8.43
C PRO A 50 -1.10 -19.80 -8.85
N ARG A 51 -1.16 -19.11 -10.00
CA ARG A 51 -0.12 -18.19 -10.47
C ARG A 51 0.08 -17.02 -9.52
N LEU A 52 -0.98 -16.58 -8.83
CA LEU A 52 -0.89 -15.54 -7.80
C LEU A 52 0.20 -15.87 -6.77
N GLY A 53 0.31 -17.13 -6.34
CA GLY A 53 1.26 -17.51 -5.28
C GLY A 53 2.73 -17.24 -5.61
N THR A 54 3.07 -17.14 -6.88
CA THR A 54 4.44 -16.88 -7.38
C THR A 54 4.62 -15.51 -8.03
N THR A 55 3.57 -14.70 -8.07
CA THR A 55 3.62 -13.32 -8.61
C THR A 55 4.53 -12.45 -7.73
N SER A 56 5.55 -11.86 -8.32
CA SER A 56 6.54 -11.01 -7.66
C SER A 56 6.04 -9.56 -7.52
N LEU A 57 6.64 -8.80 -6.61
CA LEU A 57 6.50 -7.33 -6.60
C LEU A 57 6.92 -6.70 -7.93
N LEU A 58 7.90 -7.30 -8.62
CA LEU A 58 8.33 -6.82 -9.94
C LEU A 58 7.26 -7.02 -11.00
N ASP A 59 6.52 -8.14 -10.95
CA ASP A 59 5.41 -8.41 -11.87
C ASP A 59 4.25 -7.43 -11.63
N TYR A 60 3.94 -7.14 -10.36
CA TYR A 60 2.96 -6.09 -10.01
C TYR A 60 3.42 -4.70 -10.50
N ALA A 61 4.69 -4.36 -10.25
CA ALA A 61 5.23 -3.06 -10.67
C ALA A 61 5.24 -2.90 -12.19
N GLU A 62 5.48 -3.97 -12.95
CA GLU A 62 5.43 -3.94 -14.41
C GLU A 62 4.01 -3.73 -14.93
N ALA A 63 3.02 -4.46 -14.39
CA ALA A 63 1.62 -4.28 -14.75
C ALA A 63 1.14 -2.85 -14.46
N LEU A 64 1.44 -2.32 -13.27
CA LEU A 64 1.08 -0.96 -12.89
C LEU A 64 1.81 0.09 -13.75
N GLU A 65 3.07 -0.13 -14.12
CA GLU A 65 3.81 0.77 -15.02
C GLU A 65 3.13 0.88 -16.37
N GLN A 66 2.65 -0.24 -16.93
CA GLN A 66 1.92 -0.24 -18.21
C GLN A 66 0.65 0.61 -18.11
N GLU A 67 -0.14 0.47 -17.03
CA GLU A 67 -1.33 1.29 -16.80
C GLU A 67 -0.99 2.79 -16.63
N VAL A 68 0.03 3.10 -15.81
CA VAL A 68 0.46 4.49 -15.57
C VAL A 68 0.92 5.16 -16.88
N ARG A 69 1.66 4.45 -17.74
CA ARG A 69 2.10 4.99 -19.03
C ARG A 69 0.94 5.31 -19.98
N GLN A 70 -0.19 4.61 -19.86
CA GLN A 70 -1.39 4.86 -20.67
C GLN A 70 -2.15 6.14 -20.23
N LEU A 71 -1.84 6.72 -19.07
CA LEU A 71 -2.51 7.94 -18.59
C LEU A 71 -2.10 9.20 -19.37
N GLY A 72 -1.05 9.16 -20.16
CA GLY A 72 -0.54 10.26 -20.96
C GLY A 72 0.21 11.35 -20.19
N ALA A 73 0.07 11.43 -18.87
CA ALA A 73 0.80 12.35 -17.98
C ALA A 73 1.18 11.63 -16.68
N LYS A 74 2.24 12.09 -16.02
CA LYS A 74 2.66 11.52 -14.74
C LYS A 74 1.58 11.78 -13.68
N PRO A 75 0.99 10.73 -13.06
CA PRO A 75 0.00 10.88 -12.00
C PRO A 75 0.65 11.16 -10.65
N ILE A 76 -0.17 11.54 -9.68
CA ILE A 76 0.12 11.35 -8.26
C ILE A 76 -0.08 9.87 -7.97
N LEU A 77 0.96 9.16 -7.53
CA LEU A 77 0.86 7.77 -7.11
C LEU A 77 0.50 7.72 -5.62
N MET A 78 -0.68 7.23 -5.30
CA MET A 78 -1.16 7.05 -3.93
C MET A 78 -1.21 5.56 -3.62
N GLY A 79 -0.41 5.09 -2.66
CA GLY A 79 -0.34 3.67 -2.33
C GLY A 79 -0.54 3.39 -0.84
N HIS A 80 -1.32 2.36 -0.52
CA HIS A 80 -1.52 1.87 0.83
C HIS A 80 -0.73 0.59 1.07
N SER A 81 0.02 0.49 2.16
CA SER A 81 0.73 -0.73 2.57
C SER A 81 1.68 -1.25 1.47
N MET A 82 1.50 -2.47 0.96
CA MET A 82 2.25 -2.99 -0.21
C MET A 82 2.09 -2.08 -1.42
N GLY A 83 0.92 -1.51 -1.66
CA GLY A 83 0.72 -0.51 -2.71
C GLY A 83 1.58 0.74 -2.52
N GLY A 84 1.88 1.11 -1.27
CA GLY A 84 2.83 2.16 -0.94
C GLY A 84 4.28 1.81 -1.31
N LEU A 85 4.68 0.54 -1.20
CA LEU A 85 5.98 0.07 -1.70
C LEU A 85 6.02 0.05 -3.24
N LEU A 86 4.94 -0.40 -3.88
CA LEU A 86 4.83 -0.37 -5.35
C LEU A 86 4.88 1.07 -5.88
N ALA A 87 4.22 2.02 -5.21
CA ALA A 87 4.32 3.45 -5.54
C ALA A 87 5.77 3.97 -5.43
N GLN A 88 6.53 3.53 -4.43
CA GLN A 88 7.95 3.87 -4.29
C GLN A 88 8.79 3.31 -5.45
N ILE A 89 8.56 2.05 -5.85
CA ILE A 89 9.24 1.41 -6.99
C ILE A 89 8.95 2.19 -8.29
N LEU A 90 7.68 2.51 -8.54
CA LEU A 90 7.29 3.29 -9.73
C LEU A 90 7.82 4.73 -9.68
N GLY A 91 7.86 5.35 -8.50
CA GLY A 91 8.47 6.67 -8.30
C GLY A 91 9.95 6.67 -8.66
N ALA A 92 10.71 5.63 -8.26
CA ALA A 92 12.11 5.46 -8.62
C ALA A 92 12.33 5.19 -10.13
N ARG A 93 11.28 4.74 -10.85
CA ARG A 93 11.27 4.65 -12.33
C ARG A 93 10.88 5.97 -13.01
N GLY A 94 10.69 7.05 -12.23
CA GLY A 94 10.37 8.38 -12.75
C GLY A 94 8.93 8.55 -13.24
N LEU A 95 8.00 7.71 -12.81
CA LEU A 95 6.61 7.66 -13.28
C LEU A 95 5.64 8.52 -12.46
N ALA A 96 6.09 9.19 -11.41
CA ALA A 96 5.24 9.96 -10.51
C ALA A 96 5.44 11.47 -10.64
N LYS A 97 4.35 12.25 -10.54
CA LYS A 97 4.34 13.68 -10.25
C LYS A 97 4.57 13.94 -8.75
N ALA A 98 3.99 13.10 -7.90
CA ALA A 98 4.17 13.07 -6.45
C ALA A 98 3.85 11.66 -5.92
N LEU A 99 4.35 11.34 -4.72
CA LEU A 99 4.03 10.09 -4.01
C LEU A 99 3.24 10.40 -2.74
N VAL A 100 2.14 9.67 -2.52
CA VAL A 100 1.40 9.62 -1.26
C VAL A 100 1.45 8.20 -0.73
N LEU A 101 2.22 7.99 0.33
CA LEU A 101 2.51 6.68 0.90
C LEU A 101 1.75 6.54 2.21
N LEU A 102 0.64 5.81 2.19
CA LEU A 102 -0.23 5.59 3.36
C LEU A 102 0.20 4.29 4.06
N THR A 103 0.72 4.39 5.27
CA THR A 103 1.22 3.25 6.05
C THR A 103 2.02 2.24 5.20
N PRO A 104 3.03 2.72 4.42
CA PRO A 104 3.65 1.92 3.37
C PRO A 104 4.45 0.75 3.92
N ALA A 105 4.46 -0.38 3.20
CA ALA A 105 5.45 -1.42 3.41
C ALA A 105 6.86 -0.88 3.12
N SER A 106 7.83 -1.34 3.91
CA SER A 106 9.21 -0.86 3.80
C SER A 106 9.94 -1.49 2.61
N PRO A 107 10.77 -0.71 1.90
CA PRO A 107 11.69 -1.26 0.91
C PRO A 107 12.82 -2.06 1.60
N SER A 108 13.54 -2.85 0.83
CA SER A 108 14.73 -3.55 1.30
C SER A 108 15.73 -2.58 1.94
N GLY A 109 16.48 -3.06 2.94
CA GLY A 109 17.36 -2.24 3.79
C GLY A 109 16.68 -1.66 5.03
N ILE A 110 15.36 -1.78 5.17
CA ILE A 110 14.63 -1.44 6.40
C ILE A 110 14.02 -2.71 6.99
N MET A 111 14.62 -3.20 8.08
CA MET A 111 14.06 -4.35 8.80
C MET A 111 12.77 -3.94 9.52
N ALA A 112 11.69 -4.66 9.23
CA ALA A 112 10.36 -4.43 9.78
C ALA A 112 9.87 -5.57 10.68
N LEU A 113 10.70 -6.58 10.96
CA LEU A 113 10.33 -7.74 11.78
C LEU A 113 10.27 -7.34 13.27
N THR A 114 9.11 -6.87 13.70
CA THR A 114 8.76 -6.66 15.10
C THR A 114 7.84 -7.80 15.58
N PRO A 115 7.68 -8.02 16.90
CA PRO A 115 6.74 -9.04 17.42
C PRO A 115 5.31 -8.87 16.88
N SER A 116 4.86 -7.62 16.70
CA SER A 116 3.52 -7.34 16.13
C SER A 116 3.42 -7.77 14.67
N VAL A 117 4.44 -7.52 13.87
CA VAL A 117 4.49 -7.94 12.46
C VAL A 117 4.53 -9.47 12.35
N VAL A 118 5.37 -10.14 13.15
CA VAL A 118 5.42 -11.61 13.18
C VAL A 118 4.06 -12.19 13.52
N ARG A 119 3.37 -11.66 14.54
CA ARG A 119 2.02 -12.09 14.90
C ARG A 119 1.00 -11.82 13.79
N SER A 120 1.12 -10.72 13.08
CA SER A 120 0.21 -10.35 11.99
C SER A 120 0.26 -11.33 10.80
N PHE A 121 1.37 -12.01 10.61
CA PHE A 121 1.58 -12.95 9.50
C PHE A 121 1.82 -14.39 9.97
N TRP A 122 1.45 -14.73 11.20
CA TRP A 122 1.77 -16.02 11.80
C TRP A 122 1.25 -17.21 10.99
N SER A 123 -0.03 -17.20 10.62
CA SER A 123 -0.64 -18.29 9.85
C SER A 123 -0.05 -18.43 8.43
N VAL A 124 0.53 -17.35 7.91
CA VAL A 124 1.22 -17.36 6.62
C VAL A 124 2.62 -17.95 6.77
N GLN A 125 3.41 -17.42 7.71
CA GLN A 125 4.82 -17.79 7.90
C GLN A 125 5.00 -19.24 8.34
N THR A 126 4.04 -19.79 9.08
CA THR A 126 4.09 -21.19 9.56
C THR A 126 3.76 -22.22 8.50
N LYS A 127 3.25 -21.81 7.33
CA LYS A 127 2.96 -22.71 6.20
C LYS A 127 4.21 -22.87 5.34
N TRP A 128 4.83 -24.07 5.39
CA TRP A 128 5.99 -24.36 4.54
C TRP A 128 5.71 -24.08 3.06
N GLY A 129 6.62 -23.37 2.41
CA GLY A 129 6.50 -23.02 1.00
C GLY A 129 5.47 -21.92 0.72
N PHE A 130 5.08 -21.10 1.74
CA PHE A 130 4.12 -20.02 1.55
C PHE A 130 4.52 -19.08 0.40
N TRP A 131 5.80 -18.89 0.14
CA TRP A 131 6.34 -18.05 -0.94
C TRP A 131 6.07 -18.56 -2.37
N ARG A 132 5.34 -19.67 -2.49
CA ARG A 132 4.87 -20.26 -3.77
C ARG A 132 3.36 -20.49 -3.78
N LYS A 133 2.62 -19.94 -2.82
CA LYS A 133 1.20 -20.20 -2.65
C LYS A 133 0.43 -18.90 -2.48
N PRO A 134 -0.79 -18.82 -3.03
CA PRO A 134 -1.72 -17.77 -2.62
C PRO A 134 -1.95 -17.86 -1.12
N MET A 135 -1.98 -16.71 -0.45
CA MET A 135 -2.13 -16.64 1.00
C MET A 135 -3.19 -15.63 1.41
N ARG A 136 -3.86 -15.88 2.53
CA ARG A 136 -4.79 -14.96 3.16
C ARG A 136 -4.63 -15.06 4.67
N GLN A 137 -4.67 -13.92 5.37
CA GLN A 137 -4.72 -13.90 6.83
C GLN A 137 -6.00 -14.57 7.35
N THR A 138 -5.94 -15.14 8.55
CA THR A 138 -7.14 -15.52 9.29
C THR A 138 -7.91 -14.28 9.74
N PHE A 139 -9.20 -14.41 10.02
CA PHE A 139 -9.99 -13.28 10.55
C PHE A 139 -9.38 -12.68 11.81
N GLY A 140 -8.91 -13.53 12.75
CA GLY A 140 -8.29 -13.06 13.98
C GLY A 140 -6.99 -12.26 13.75
N GLU A 141 -6.18 -12.69 12.76
CA GLU A 141 -4.97 -11.95 12.38
C GLU A 141 -5.32 -10.62 11.71
N ALA A 142 -6.30 -10.60 10.80
CA ALA A 142 -6.75 -9.38 10.15
C ALA A 142 -7.32 -8.37 11.16
N VAL A 143 -8.11 -8.84 12.14
CA VAL A 143 -8.57 -8.01 13.25
C VAL A 143 -7.41 -7.48 14.07
N TYR A 144 -6.46 -8.34 14.46
CA TYR A 144 -5.31 -7.91 15.24
C TYR A 144 -4.47 -6.87 14.51
N SER A 145 -4.19 -7.10 13.25
CA SER A 145 -3.21 -6.34 12.46
C SER A 145 -3.75 -5.04 11.89
N MET A 146 -4.92 -5.09 11.27
CA MET A 146 -5.46 -3.99 10.44
C MET A 146 -6.77 -3.42 10.96
N LEU A 147 -7.68 -4.29 11.45
CA LEU A 147 -9.08 -3.92 11.64
C LEU A 147 -9.45 -3.67 13.10
N HIS A 148 -8.48 -3.58 14.01
CA HIS A 148 -8.75 -3.51 15.46
C HIS A 148 -9.47 -2.22 15.90
N LEU A 149 -9.40 -1.14 15.12
CA LEU A 149 -10.12 0.11 15.39
C LEU A 149 -11.56 0.10 14.85
N LEU A 150 -11.94 -0.86 14.00
CA LEU A 150 -13.30 -0.99 13.48
C LEU A 150 -14.24 -1.63 14.50
N SER A 151 -15.54 -1.36 14.37
CA SER A 151 -16.59 -2.11 15.08
C SER A 151 -16.61 -3.58 14.61
N GLU A 152 -17.22 -4.46 15.42
CA GLU A 152 -17.30 -5.89 15.09
C GLU A 152 -17.99 -6.14 13.74
N LYS A 153 -19.05 -5.42 13.45
CA LYS A 153 -19.77 -5.48 12.17
C LYS A 153 -18.85 -5.08 11.01
N GLU A 154 -18.20 -3.93 11.11
CA GLU A 154 -17.28 -3.44 10.07
C GLU A 154 -16.08 -4.35 9.84
N ARG A 155 -15.53 -4.96 10.91
CA ARG A 155 -14.46 -5.97 10.81
C ARG A 155 -14.85 -7.13 9.91
N LYS A 156 -16.05 -7.66 10.11
CA LYS A 156 -16.56 -8.78 9.33
C LYS A 156 -16.83 -8.39 7.89
N GLU A 157 -17.54 -7.28 7.67
CA GLU A 157 -17.87 -6.76 6.35
C GLU A 157 -16.60 -6.44 5.53
N THR A 158 -15.57 -5.89 6.17
CA THR A 158 -14.28 -5.60 5.53
C THR A 158 -13.52 -6.89 5.20
N TYR A 159 -13.44 -7.82 6.17
CA TYR A 159 -12.74 -9.09 5.97
C TYR A 159 -13.39 -9.97 4.90
N ASP A 160 -14.72 -9.93 4.77
CA ASP A 160 -15.45 -10.68 3.75
C ASP A 160 -15.11 -10.24 2.32
N LYS A 161 -14.60 -9.01 2.16
CA LYS A 161 -14.10 -8.47 0.87
C LYS A 161 -12.63 -8.83 0.59
N PHE A 162 -11.87 -9.33 1.56
CA PHE A 162 -10.46 -9.67 1.34
C PHE A 162 -10.33 -10.83 0.36
N VAL A 163 -9.41 -10.69 -0.58
CA VAL A 163 -9.00 -11.71 -1.52
C VAL A 163 -7.68 -12.37 -1.09
N TYR A 164 -7.20 -13.33 -1.85
CA TYR A 164 -5.88 -13.89 -1.63
C TYR A 164 -4.79 -12.94 -2.14
N GLU A 165 -3.58 -13.10 -1.60
CA GLU A 165 -2.40 -12.36 -1.96
C GLU A 165 -1.25 -13.28 -2.32
N SER A 166 -0.25 -12.79 -3.04
CA SER A 166 0.95 -13.51 -3.39
C SER A 166 1.83 -13.79 -2.16
N GLY A 167 2.08 -15.07 -1.91
CA GLY A 167 3.10 -15.47 -0.93
C GLY A 167 4.51 -15.06 -1.36
N ARG A 168 4.76 -14.97 -2.67
CA ARG A 168 6.03 -14.48 -3.21
C ARG A 168 6.24 -13.01 -2.87
N ALA A 169 5.27 -12.14 -3.12
CA ALA A 169 5.35 -10.73 -2.77
C ALA A 169 5.55 -10.52 -1.26
N ALA A 170 4.83 -11.30 -0.42
CA ALA A 170 5.02 -11.25 1.03
C ALA A 170 6.43 -11.67 1.45
N PHE A 171 7.00 -12.69 0.83
CA PHE A 171 8.38 -13.12 1.06
C PHE A 171 9.37 -12.03 0.66
N GLU A 172 9.21 -11.41 -0.49
CA GLU A 172 10.08 -10.35 -1.02
C GLU A 172 10.09 -9.09 -0.14
N ILE A 173 8.98 -8.83 0.59
CA ILE A 173 8.89 -7.74 1.57
C ILE A 173 9.51 -8.15 2.90
N GLY A 174 9.08 -9.28 3.47
CA GLY A 174 9.45 -9.68 4.83
C GLY A 174 10.84 -10.29 4.94
N TYR A 175 11.28 -10.99 3.92
CA TYR A 175 12.53 -11.76 3.87
C TYR A 175 13.46 -11.27 2.75
N TRP A 176 13.48 -9.99 2.51
CA TRP A 176 14.23 -9.35 1.42
C TRP A 176 15.73 -9.69 1.41
N LEU A 177 16.32 -10.03 2.56
CA LEU A 177 17.72 -10.51 2.65
C LEU A 177 17.97 -11.80 1.88
N PHE A 178 16.94 -12.62 1.68
CA PHE A 178 16.99 -13.88 0.96
C PHE A 178 16.43 -13.77 -0.47
N ASP A 179 16.01 -12.58 -0.89
CA ASP A 179 15.54 -12.33 -2.25
C ASP A 179 16.71 -11.86 -3.14
N SER A 180 17.27 -12.78 -3.90
CA SER A 180 18.37 -12.50 -4.84
C SER A 180 18.00 -11.55 -5.98
N ARG A 181 16.67 -11.39 -6.27
CA ARG A 181 16.18 -10.47 -7.30
C ARG A 181 16.10 -9.03 -6.81
N GLY A 182 16.09 -8.82 -5.48
CA GLY A 182 15.93 -7.52 -4.87
C GLY A 182 14.59 -6.85 -5.22
N ALA A 183 13.50 -7.62 -5.27
CA ALA A 183 12.22 -7.15 -5.78
C ALA A 183 11.62 -5.99 -4.97
N SER A 184 11.90 -5.92 -3.65
CA SER A 184 11.48 -4.80 -2.79
C SER A 184 12.52 -3.66 -2.73
N ARG A 185 13.56 -3.70 -3.56
CA ARG A 185 14.59 -2.65 -3.58
C ARG A 185 14.06 -1.39 -4.26
N VAL A 186 14.29 -0.26 -3.62
CA VAL A 186 14.00 1.08 -4.16
C VAL A 186 15.30 1.87 -4.19
N ASP A 187 15.59 2.50 -5.31
CA ASP A 187 16.68 3.49 -5.43
C ASP A 187 16.07 4.88 -5.14
N GLU A 188 16.09 5.27 -3.89
CA GLU A 188 15.48 6.52 -3.42
C GLU A 188 16.13 7.76 -4.02
N SER A 189 17.37 7.65 -4.50
CA SER A 189 18.06 8.77 -5.16
C SER A 189 17.42 9.19 -6.49
N LYS A 190 16.66 8.26 -7.09
CA LYS A 190 15.90 8.52 -8.33
C LYS A 190 14.52 9.12 -8.08
N VAL A 191 14.06 9.19 -6.83
CA VAL A 191 12.79 9.81 -6.48
C VAL A 191 13.03 11.30 -6.24
N THR A 192 12.74 12.11 -7.24
CA THR A 192 12.95 13.57 -7.22
C THR A 192 11.66 14.37 -7.01
N CYS A 193 10.51 13.70 -7.10
CA CYS A 193 9.22 14.32 -6.85
C CYS A 193 8.90 14.43 -5.35
N PRO A 194 7.98 15.32 -4.94
CA PRO A 194 7.51 15.40 -3.56
C PRO A 194 6.93 14.05 -3.06
N VAL A 195 7.23 13.70 -1.80
CA VAL A 195 6.80 12.46 -1.16
C VAL A 195 6.11 12.78 0.16
N LEU A 196 4.85 12.39 0.30
CA LEU A 196 4.15 12.36 1.59
C LEU A 196 4.17 10.96 2.14
N VAL A 197 4.60 10.80 3.39
CA VAL A 197 4.61 9.52 4.10
C VAL A 197 3.73 9.64 5.34
N VAL A 198 2.66 8.85 5.39
CA VAL A 198 1.69 8.84 6.49
C VAL A 198 1.86 7.56 7.30
N ALA A 199 1.85 7.69 8.62
CA ALA A 199 1.88 6.59 9.58
C ALA A 199 0.70 6.66 10.54
N GLY A 200 0.16 5.50 10.94
CA GLY A 200 -0.70 5.36 12.10
C GLY A 200 0.14 4.95 13.32
N ALA A 201 -0.01 5.65 14.45
CA ALA A 201 0.76 5.34 15.66
C ALA A 201 0.39 3.95 16.26
N GLN A 202 -0.83 3.46 15.96
CA GLN A 202 -1.34 2.17 16.43
C GLN A 202 -1.16 1.04 15.41
N ASP A 203 -0.39 1.29 14.34
CA ASP A 203 -0.16 0.31 13.27
C ASP A 203 0.69 -0.87 13.75
N ARG A 204 0.18 -2.09 13.55
CA ARG A 204 0.81 -3.34 13.97
C ARG A 204 1.46 -4.11 12.81
N ILE A 205 1.23 -3.68 11.56
CA ILE A 205 1.84 -4.26 10.35
C ILE A 205 3.03 -3.43 9.90
N THR A 206 2.85 -2.12 9.77
CA THR A 206 3.92 -1.19 9.42
C THR A 206 4.08 -0.15 10.54
N PRO A 207 4.70 -0.55 11.69
CA PRO A 207 4.81 0.35 12.84
C PRO A 207 5.37 1.72 12.49
N ALA A 208 4.87 2.77 13.12
CA ALA A 208 5.26 4.15 12.85
C ALA A 208 6.79 4.37 12.86
N SER A 209 7.50 3.63 13.73
CA SER A 209 8.98 3.65 13.77
C SER A 209 9.62 3.15 12.48
N VAL A 210 9.00 2.18 11.79
CA VAL A 210 9.43 1.65 10.49
C VAL A 210 9.08 2.65 9.39
N VAL A 211 7.85 3.16 9.37
CA VAL A 211 7.37 4.14 8.38
C VAL A 211 8.18 5.44 8.45
N ARG A 212 8.57 5.89 9.65
CA ARG A 212 9.47 7.03 9.83
C ARG A 212 10.84 6.80 9.20
N ARG A 213 11.35 5.55 9.21
CA ARG A 213 12.60 5.19 8.52
C ARG A 213 12.42 5.22 7.00
N VAL A 214 11.26 4.85 6.48
CA VAL A 214 10.93 5.01 5.05
C VAL A 214 11.00 6.49 4.66
N ALA A 215 10.35 7.38 5.41
CA ALA A 215 10.37 8.81 5.13
C ALA A 215 11.81 9.39 5.09
N ARG A 216 12.66 8.97 6.04
CA ARG A 216 14.07 9.43 6.10
C ARG A 216 14.90 9.08 4.86
N LYS A 217 14.52 8.06 4.10
CA LYS A 217 15.23 7.70 2.87
C LYS A 217 15.08 8.75 1.76
N TYR A 218 13.97 9.47 1.75
CA TYR A 218 13.68 10.51 0.74
C TYR A 218 14.21 11.90 1.10
N LYS A 219 14.93 12.03 2.23
CA LYS A 219 15.65 13.25 2.64
C LYS A 219 14.80 14.52 2.50
N THR A 220 15.21 15.41 1.59
CA THR A 220 14.65 16.74 1.42
C THR A 220 13.31 16.79 0.70
N VAL A 221 12.90 15.72 0.01
CA VAL A 221 11.63 15.68 -0.76
C VAL A 221 10.48 15.07 0.02
N SER A 222 10.72 14.56 1.25
CA SER A 222 9.67 13.91 2.04
C SER A 222 9.07 14.83 3.09
N THR A 223 7.75 14.72 3.23
CA THR A 223 6.96 15.16 4.38
C THR A 223 6.50 13.91 5.13
N TYR A 224 6.70 13.87 6.45
CA TYR A 224 6.22 12.79 7.32
C TYR A 224 5.10 13.28 8.22
N LYS A 225 4.02 12.52 8.30
CA LYS A 225 2.92 12.77 9.22
C LYS A 225 2.51 11.48 9.93
N GLU A 226 2.46 11.54 11.26
CA GLU A 226 1.98 10.46 12.11
C GLU A 226 0.64 10.86 12.74
N PHE A 227 -0.33 9.96 12.71
CA PHE A 227 -1.66 10.14 13.30
C PHE A 227 -1.80 9.22 14.52
N GLU A 228 -1.94 9.82 15.71
CA GLU A 228 -1.93 9.10 17.00
C GLU A 228 -3.10 8.10 17.14
N ASN A 229 -4.27 8.47 16.62
CA ASN A 229 -5.51 7.68 16.76
C ASN A 229 -5.79 6.76 15.56
N HIS A 230 -4.77 6.51 14.74
CA HIS A 230 -4.88 5.70 13.53
C HIS A 230 -3.97 4.46 13.59
N ALA A 231 -4.43 3.40 12.91
CA ALA A 231 -3.69 2.16 12.76
C ALA A 231 -3.26 1.93 11.31
N HIS A 232 -3.35 0.69 10.82
CA HIS A 232 -2.97 0.36 9.45
C HIS A 232 -4.03 0.72 8.42
N TRP A 233 -5.32 0.69 8.83
CA TRP A 233 -6.48 0.82 7.92
C TRP A 233 -6.89 2.29 7.72
N VAL A 234 -5.91 3.18 7.55
CA VAL A 234 -6.12 4.64 7.41
C VAL A 234 -7.06 5.05 6.27
N VAL A 235 -7.39 4.11 5.37
CA VAL A 235 -8.28 4.36 4.23
C VAL A 235 -9.77 4.29 4.58
N ALA A 236 -10.13 3.62 5.69
CA ALA A 236 -11.55 3.44 6.07
C ALA A 236 -11.78 3.16 7.57
N GLU A 237 -10.78 3.31 8.44
CA GLU A 237 -10.98 3.23 9.90
C GLU A 237 -11.67 4.49 10.44
N PRO A 238 -12.18 4.50 11.69
CA PRO A 238 -12.79 5.70 12.26
C PRO A 238 -11.88 6.93 12.13
N ARG A 239 -12.48 8.06 11.73
CA ARG A 239 -11.77 9.34 11.49
C ARG A 239 -10.83 9.35 10.27
N TRP A 240 -10.94 8.40 9.33
CA TRP A 240 -10.17 8.36 8.08
C TRP A 240 -10.19 9.70 7.32
N GLN A 241 -11.26 10.51 7.52
CA GLN A 241 -11.39 11.85 6.92
C GLN A 241 -10.23 12.78 7.29
N GLU A 242 -9.73 12.70 8.53
CA GLU A 242 -8.60 13.52 8.97
C GLU A 242 -7.33 13.25 8.14
N VAL A 243 -7.13 11.99 7.80
CA VAL A 243 -6.00 11.59 6.94
C VAL A 243 -6.23 12.08 5.51
N ALA A 244 -7.44 11.89 4.98
CA ALA A 244 -7.79 12.33 3.63
C ALA A 244 -7.68 13.87 3.47
N GLU A 245 -8.16 14.63 4.45
CA GLU A 245 -8.06 16.10 4.48
C GLU A 245 -6.61 16.57 4.54
N TYR A 246 -5.78 15.94 5.37
CA TYR A 246 -4.36 16.26 5.44
C TYR A 246 -3.67 16.00 4.10
N VAL A 247 -3.95 14.85 3.46
CA VAL A 247 -3.44 14.52 2.12
C VAL A 247 -3.89 15.55 1.09
N GLY A 248 -5.17 15.93 1.08
CA GLY A 248 -5.72 16.95 0.19
C GLY A 248 -5.02 18.30 0.39
N GLY A 249 -4.84 18.73 1.63
CA GLY A 249 -4.11 19.95 1.98
C GLY A 249 -2.66 19.94 1.47
N TRP A 250 -1.97 18.79 1.57
CA TRP A 250 -0.61 18.62 1.08
C TRP A 250 -0.54 18.58 -0.46
N LEU A 251 -1.55 18.01 -1.13
CA LEU A 251 -1.61 17.94 -2.59
C LEU A 251 -1.97 19.28 -3.25
N ARG A 252 -2.73 20.16 -2.56
CA ARG A 252 -3.26 21.40 -3.13
C ARG A 252 -2.21 22.31 -3.77
N PRO A 253 -1.05 22.59 -3.15
CA PRO A 253 0.00 23.41 -3.76
C PRO A 253 0.72 22.72 -4.93
N LEU A 254 0.57 21.41 -5.09
CA LEU A 254 1.18 20.62 -6.17
C LEU A 254 0.29 20.55 -7.43
N ARG A 255 -0.94 21.09 -7.37
CA ARG A 255 -1.85 21.08 -8.53
C ARG A 255 -1.26 21.90 -9.65
N THR A 256 -1.36 21.37 -10.87
CA THR A 256 -1.08 22.14 -12.08
C THR A 256 -2.14 23.24 -12.19
N ALA A 257 -1.73 24.50 -12.39
CA ALA A 257 -2.68 25.56 -12.71
C ALA A 257 -3.46 25.13 -13.96
N SER A 258 -4.80 25.12 -13.84
CA SER A 258 -5.72 24.83 -14.94
C SER A 258 -5.79 25.97 -15.94
#